data_c9902bd9d60a9a9e3b9c9a801029bdde
#
_entry.id   c9902bd9d60a9a9e3b9c9a801029bdde
#
_cell.length_a   1.000
_cell.length_b   1.000
_cell.length_c   1.000
_cell.angle_alpha   90.00
_cell.angle_beta   90.00
_cell.angle_gamma   90.00
#
_symmetry.space_group_name_H-M   'P 1'
#
loop_
_entity.id
_entity.type
_entity.pdbx_description
1 polymer ?
#
loop_
_entity_poly.entity_id
_entity_poly.type
_entity_poly.pdbx_seq_one_letter_code
_entity_poly.pdbx_strand_id
1 'polypeptide(L)'
;MRGDECRRQATYAPSAACILRRVLNRSAYLDAPAPLAFAHRGGAAEGDENTTAAFARAVGLGYRYVETDVHATADGVPVIFHDPTLARVTGEAGRIADLSWADLASVRVGGAAVVPRLDEVLDAWPQVRFNIDVKADGGVAPTVATLTRVGAADRVLLASFSDARLARLRALTEGRVATSLGMRGVARLRLASLHGRPLRLPPSVVAAQVPPRYGRVPVVDRRFVDYCHRLGLQVHVWTIDEADQMHDLLDRGVDGIMTDHVGVLRDVYRSRGHWTA
;
A
#
# COMPACT_ATOMS: atom_id res chain seq x y z
N MET A 1 -25.66 -20.72 20.85
CA MET A 1 -24.95 -20.97 22.12
C MET A 1 -23.43 -20.94 21.91
N ARG A 2 -22.85 -19.85 21.44
CA ARG A 2 -21.37 -19.63 21.36
C ARG A 2 -20.95 -18.19 21.77
N GLY A 3 -21.79 -17.48 22.50
CA GLY A 3 -21.54 -16.10 22.94
C GLY A 3 -21.12 -15.91 24.41
N ASP A 4 -21.14 -16.99 25.21
CA ASP A 4 -21.00 -16.87 26.68
C ASP A 4 -19.63 -17.29 27.25
N GLU A 5 -18.75 -17.88 26.45
CA GLU A 5 -17.43 -18.31 26.95
C GLU A 5 -16.44 -17.15 27.15
N CYS A 6 -16.63 -16.04 26.47
CA CYS A 6 -15.74 -14.88 26.61
C CYS A 6 -16.04 -13.99 27.83
N ARG A 7 -17.21 -14.18 28.49
CA ARG A 7 -17.62 -13.37 29.67
C ARG A 7 -17.20 -13.96 31.00
N ARG A 8 -16.77 -15.22 31.07
CA ARG A 8 -16.45 -15.89 32.34
C ARG A 8 -14.97 -15.98 32.70
N GLN A 9 -14.07 -15.40 31.88
CA GLN A 9 -12.61 -15.36 32.17
C GLN A 9 -12.12 -13.93 32.46
N ALA A 10 -12.78 -13.24 33.39
CA ALA A 10 -12.47 -11.85 33.75
C ALA A 10 -11.25 -11.68 34.66
N THR A 11 -10.37 -12.67 34.80
CA THR A 11 -9.15 -12.57 35.63
C THR A 11 -7.86 -13.01 34.95
N TYR A 12 -7.92 -13.36 33.65
CA TYR A 12 -6.69 -13.63 32.87
C TYR A 12 -6.46 -12.51 31.86
N ALA A 13 -5.25 -11.96 31.85
CA ALA A 13 -4.82 -11.03 30.79
C ALA A 13 -5.14 -11.68 29.42
N PRO A 14 -5.79 -10.96 28.50
CA PRO A 14 -6.13 -11.52 27.20
C PRO A 14 -4.86 -12.03 26.52
N SER A 15 -4.90 -13.25 25.96
CA SER A 15 -3.76 -13.83 25.26
C SER A 15 -3.27 -12.89 24.16
N ALA A 16 -1.96 -12.88 23.91
CA ALA A 16 -1.35 -12.06 22.85
C ALA A 16 -2.11 -12.19 21.51
N ALA A 17 -2.63 -13.39 21.19
CA ALA A 17 -3.46 -13.65 20.02
C ALA A 17 -4.82 -12.93 20.07
N CYS A 18 -5.44 -12.75 21.25
CA CYS A 18 -6.70 -12.03 21.40
C CYS A 18 -6.49 -10.52 21.31
N ILE A 19 -5.37 -10.02 21.84
CA ILE A 19 -4.96 -8.62 21.71
C ILE A 19 -4.60 -8.32 20.25
N LEU A 20 -3.83 -9.18 19.57
CA LEU A 20 -3.51 -9.05 18.15
C LEU A 20 -4.76 -9.03 17.27
N ARG A 21 -5.71 -9.96 17.46
CA ARG A 21 -6.97 -9.98 16.70
C ARG A 21 -7.80 -8.71 16.91
N ARG A 22 -7.81 -8.13 18.12
CA ARG A 22 -8.60 -6.93 18.43
C ARG A 22 -7.95 -5.65 17.90
N VAL A 23 -6.64 -5.66 17.66
CA VAL A 23 -5.85 -4.51 17.17
C VAL A 23 -5.73 -4.53 15.66
N LEU A 24 -5.54 -5.71 15.02
CA LEU A 24 -5.43 -5.87 13.56
C LEU A 24 -6.76 -5.68 12.81
N ASN A 25 -7.91 -5.71 13.50
CA ASN A 25 -9.26 -5.62 12.88
C ASN A 25 -9.80 -4.17 12.84
N ARG A 26 -8.94 -3.15 12.72
CA ARG A 26 -9.39 -1.75 12.74
C ARG A 26 -9.61 -1.12 11.36
N SER A 27 -9.24 -1.78 10.29
CA SER A 27 -9.40 -1.23 8.94
C SER A 27 -9.96 -2.26 7.99
N ALA A 28 -11.05 -1.92 7.31
CA ALA A 28 -11.63 -2.74 6.25
C ALA A 28 -10.61 -3.02 5.12
N TYR A 29 -9.65 -2.11 4.92
CA TYR A 29 -8.56 -2.31 3.97
C TYR A 29 -7.71 -3.56 4.27
N LEU A 30 -7.48 -3.90 5.54
CA LEU A 30 -6.68 -5.07 5.97
C LEU A 30 -7.54 -6.31 6.26
N ASP A 31 -8.80 -6.32 5.85
CA ASP A 31 -9.71 -7.46 6.04
C ASP A 31 -9.42 -8.59 5.03
N ALA A 32 -8.22 -9.13 5.13
CA ALA A 32 -7.76 -10.33 4.41
C ALA A 32 -6.69 -11.05 5.24
N PRO A 33 -6.53 -12.38 5.08
CA PRO A 33 -5.47 -13.12 5.75
C PRO A 33 -4.08 -12.61 5.33
N ALA A 34 -3.21 -12.35 6.31
CA ALA A 34 -1.80 -12.09 6.05
C ALA A 34 -1.05 -13.42 5.82
N PRO A 35 0.07 -13.41 5.09
CA PRO A 35 0.71 -12.25 4.47
C PRO A 35 0.00 -11.79 3.18
N LEU A 36 -0.05 -10.47 2.97
CA LEU A 36 -0.67 -9.86 1.81
C LEU A 36 0.31 -9.82 0.61
N ALA A 37 -0.17 -10.14 -0.58
CA ALA A 37 0.59 -9.99 -1.81
C ALA A 37 0.15 -8.73 -2.56
N PHE A 38 1.08 -7.80 -2.79
CA PHE A 38 0.84 -6.56 -3.51
C PHE A 38 1.50 -6.59 -4.88
N ALA A 39 0.74 -6.34 -5.94
CA ALA A 39 1.29 -6.06 -7.25
C ALA A 39 1.74 -4.58 -7.29
N HIS A 40 3.05 -4.34 -7.17
CA HIS A 40 3.65 -3.00 -7.21
C HIS A 40 3.48 -2.41 -8.61
N ARG A 41 2.77 -1.28 -8.71
CA ARG A 41 2.36 -0.64 -9.98
C ARG A 41 1.62 -1.59 -10.93
N GLY A 42 0.96 -2.63 -10.39
CA GLY A 42 0.32 -3.69 -11.17
C GLY A 42 1.22 -4.85 -11.58
N GLY A 43 2.49 -4.88 -11.14
CA GLY A 43 3.50 -5.84 -11.56
C GLY A 43 4.32 -5.31 -12.74
N ALA A 44 5.27 -4.44 -12.45
CA ALA A 44 5.99 -3.61 -13.43
C ALA A 44 7.09 -4.35 -14.23
N ALA A 45 7.32 -5.63 -13.97
CA ALA A 45 8.40 -6.40 -14.62
C ALA A 45 8.33 -6.44 -16.16
N GLU A 46 7.14 -6.26 -16.73
CA GLU A 46 6.94 -6.27 -18.19
C GLU A 46 7.08 -4.87 -18.83
N GLY A 47 7.41 -3.83 -18.02
CA GLY A 47 7.64 -2.47 -18.51
C GLY A 47 6.37 -1.65 -18.75
N ASP A 48 5.21 -2.16 -18.32
CA ASP A 48 3.90 -1.53 -18.44
C ASP A 48 3.34 -1.03 -17.10
N GLU A 49 4.22 -0.57 -16.22
CA GLU A 49 3.87 -0.07 -14.88
C GLU A 49 2.69 0.90 -14.89
N ASN A 50 1.82 0.81 -13.89
CA ASN A 50 0.72 1.76 -13.69
C ASN A 50 -0.27 1.84 -14.86
N THR A 51 -0.47 0.75 -15.58
CA THR A 51 -1.46 0.66 -16.67
C THR A 51 -2.62 -0.26 -16.31
N THR A 52 -3.75 -0.06 -17.00
CA THR A 52 -4.91 -0.96 -16.85
C THR A 52 -4.59 -2.40 -17.26
N ALA A 53 -3.67 -2.59 -18.21
CA ALA A 53 -3.20 -3.92 -18.62
C ALA A 53 -2.42 -4.62 -17.50
N ALA A 54 -1.49 -3.92 -16.84
CA ALA A 54 -0.76 -4.45 -15.68
C ALA A 54 -1.72 -4.82 -14.54
N PHE A 55 -2.69 -3.96 -14.21
CA PHE A 55 -3.68 -4.25 -13.17
C PHE A 55 -4.56 -5.45 -13.53
N ALA A 56 -5.05 -5.53 -14.77
CA ALA A 56 -5.83 -6.68 -15.24
C ALA A 56 -5.05 -7.99 -15.15
N ARG A 57 -3.76 -7.99 -15.51
CA ARG A 57 -2.87 -9.14 -15.39
C ARG A 57 -2.71 -9.57 -13.92
N ALA A 58 -2.43 -8.65 -13.02
CA ALA A 58 -2.29 -8.95 -11.60
C ALA A 58 -3.60 -9.51 -11.01
N VAL A 59 -4.74 -8.88 -11.29
CA VAL A 59 -6.06 -9.35 -10.85
C VAL A 59 -6.39 -10.72 -11.46
N GLY A 60 -6.08 -10.95 -12.74
CA GLY A 60 -6.24 -12.24 -13.40
C GLY A 60 -5.40 -13.37 -12.79
N LEU A 61 -4.25 -13.03 -12.19
CA LEU A 61 -3.43 -13.96 -11.41
C LEU A 61 -3.99 -14.24 -10.01
N GLY A 62 -5.00 -13.50 -9.53
CA GLY A 62 -5.62 -13.65 -8.22
C GLY A 62 -5.17 -12.63 -7.18
N TYR A 63 -4.42 -11.58 -7.56
CA TYR A 63 -4.05 -10.50 -6.63
C TYR A 63 -5.29 -9.72 -6.18
N ARG A 64 -5.39 -9.51 -4.88
CA ARG A 64 -6.43 -8.69 -4.25
C ARG A 64 -5.94 -7.31 -3.83
N TYR A 65 -4.63 -7.12 -3.81
CA TYR A 65 -3.97 -5.85 -3.47
C TYR A 65 -3.11 -5.39 -4.64
N VAL A 66 -3.34 -4.17 -5.09
CA VAL A 66 -2.55 -3.49 -6.10
C VAL A 66 -1.99 -2.21 -5.48
N GLU A 67 -0.71 -2.02 -5.68
CA GLU A 67 -0.08 -0.73 -5.34
C GLU A 67 -0.01 0.13 -6.61
N THR A 68 -0.16 1.44 -6.46
CA THR A 68 -0.13 2.40 -7.56
C THR A 68 0.21 3.80 -7.08
N ASP A 69 0.62 4.64 -8.02
CA ASP A 69 1.09 6.00 -7.79
C ASP A 69 0.12 7.03 -8.39
N VAL A 70 -0.10 8.15 -7.70
CA VAL A 70 -1.02 9.18 -8.16
C VAL A 70 -0.37 10.56 -8.20
N HIS A 71 -0.51 11.21 -9.34
CA HIS A 71 -0.34 12.64 -9.56
C HIS A 71 -1.68 13.31 -9.92
N ALA A 72 -1.72 14.63 -9.91
CA ALA A 72 -2.84 15.39 -10.48
C ALA A 72 -2.36 16.23 -11.67
N THR A 73 -3.20 16.32 -12.70
CA THR A 73 -3.03 17.22 -13.83
C THR A 73 -3.22 18.69 -13.44
N ALA A 74 -2.93 19.62 -14.34
CA ALA A 74 -3.14 21.05 -14.14
C ALA A 74 -4.61 21.42 -13.87
N ASP A 75 -5.55 20.68 -14.48
CA ASP A 75 -7.00 20.81 -14.29
C ASP A 75 -7.55 19.94 -13.15
N GLY A 76 -6.65 19.33 -12.32
CA GLY A 76 -7.02 18.66 -11.08
C GLY A 76 -7.55 17.23 -11.24
N VAL A 77 -7.31 16.57 -12.36
CA VAL A 77 -7.69 15.16 -12.56
C VAL A 77 -6.63 14.25 -11.97
N PRO A 78 -6.96 13.36 -11.02
CA PRO A 78 -6.01 12.36 -10.51
C PRO A 78 -5.73 11.30 -11.57
N VAL A 79 -4.44 11.16 -11.91
CA VAL A 79 -3.95 10.19 -12.90
C VAL A 79 -2.96 9.24 -12.26
N ILE A 80 -2.92 8.03 -12.76
CA ILE A 80 -2.04 6.98 -12.27
C ILE A 80 -0.72 7.06 -13.01
N PHE A 81 0.33 7.48 -12.30
CA PHE A 81 1.67 7.66 -12.85
C PHE A 81 2.70 7.82 -11.74
N HIS A 82 3.90 7.26 -11.91
CA HIS A 82 4.93 7.30 -10.86
C HIS A 82 5.74 8.59 -10.85
N ASP A 83 6.30 8.98 -11.99
CA ASP A 83 7.24 10.10 -12.08
C ASP A 83 6.49 11.44 -12.21
N PRO A 84 7.10 12.56 -11.78
CA PRO A 84 6.51 13.88 -12.05
C PRO A 84 6.55 14.29 -13.52
N THR A 85 7.35 13.57 -14.35
CA THR A 85 7.55 13.82 -15.77
C THR A 85 7.26 12.58 -16.60
N LEU A 86 6.86 12.77 -17.86
CA LEU A 86 6.46 11.70 -18.75
C LEU A 86 7.64 10.85 -19.27
N ALA A 87 8.84 11.42 -19.37
CA ALA A 87 9.94 10.97 -20.20
C ALA A 87 10.33 9.48 -20.06
N ARG A 88 10.41 8.96 -18.81
CA ARG A 88 10.96 7.61 -18.57
C ARG A 88 10.15 6.50 -19.22
N VAL A 89 8.84 6.55 -19.13
CA VAL A 89 7.96 5.45 -19.57
C VAL A 89 7.20 5.76 -20.86
N THR A 90 7.24 7.01 -21.34
CA THR A 90 6.54 7.42 -22.58
C THR A 90 7.49 7.90 -23.67
N GLY A 91 8.69 8.34 -23.30
CA GLY A 91 9.62 9.01 -24.21
C GLY A 91 9.24 10.47 -24.52
N GLU A 92 8.11 10.97 -24.03
CA GLU A 92 7.62 12.32 -24.27
C GLU A 92 8.13 13.31 -23.23
N ALA A 93 8.27 14.57 -23.62
CA ALA A 93 8.58 15.65 -22.68
C ALA A 93 7.31 16.15 -21.98
N GLY A 94 7.45 16.66 -20.76
CA GLY A 94 6.34 17.27 -20.03
C GLY A 94 6.28 16.84 -18.57
N ARG A 95 5.61 17.67 -17.76
CA ARG A 95 5.31 17.39 -16.36
C ARG A 95 3.81 17.21 -16.22
N ILE A 96 3.38 16.18 -15.50
CA ILE A 96 1.95 15.90 -15.31
C ILE A 96 1.19 17.09 -14.74
N ALA A 97 1.80 17.80 -13.78
CA ALA A 97 1.18 18.96 -13.14
C ALA A 97 0.99 20.18 -14.05
N ASP A 98 1.64 20.22 -15.22
CA ASP A 98 1.58 21.31 -16.18
C ASP A 98 0.64 21.01 -17.37
N LEU A 99 0.15 19.75 -17.48
CA LEU A 99 -0.71 19.28 -18.55
C LEU A 99 -2.15 19.11 -18.07
N SER A 100 -3.11 19.39 -18.96
CA SER A 100 -4.50 19.03 -18.71
C SER A 100 -4.72 17.54 -18.92
N TRP A 101 -5.85 17.02 -18.43
CA TRP A 101 -6.24 15.64 -18.75
C TRP A 101 -6.40 15.42 -20.26
N ALA A 102 -6.92 16.40 -20.97
CA ALA A 102 -7.06 16.31 -22.44
C ALA A 102 -5.71 16.12 -23.15
N ASP A 103 -4.66 16.80 -22.67
CA ASP A 103 -3.29 16.63 -23.20
C ASP A 103 -2.74 15.23 -22.91
N LEU A 104 -3.00 14.70 -21.71
CA LEU A 104 -2.53 13.37 -21.29
C LEU A 104 -3.27 12.21 -21.96
N ALA A 105 -4.50 12.40 -22.41
CA ALA A 105 -5.31 11.35 -23.02
C ALA A 105 -4.68 10.73 -24.29
N SER A 106 -3.79 11.46 -24.97
CA SER A 106 -3.04 10.98 -26.14
C SER A 106 -1.70 10.32 -25.78
N VAL A 107 -1.19 10.53 -24.57
CA VAL A 107 0.12 10.00 -24.11
C VAL A 107 0.04 8.48 -23.94
N ARG A 108 1.11 7.78 -24.35
CA ARG A 108 1.18 6.31 -24.30
C ARG A 108 2.34 5.83 -23.45
N VAL A 109 2.05 5.05 -22.43
CA VAL A 109 3.04 4.30 -21.63
C VAL A 109 3.49 3.08 -22.45
N GLY A 110 4.81 2.88 -22.58
CA GLY A 110 5.35 1.78 -23.39
C GLY A 110 4.92 1.79 -24.85
N GLY A 111 4.48 2.95 -25.38
CA GLY A 111 4.02 3.12 -26.75
C GLY A 111 2.59 2.61 -27.04
N ALA A 112 1.92 1.99 -26.06
CA ALA A 112 0.60 1.35 -26.28
C ALA A 112 -0.49 1.80 -25.29
N ALA A 113 -0.23 1.75 -24.01
CA ALA A 113 -1.24 1.96 -22.97
C ALA A 113 -1.46 3.46 -22.68
N VAL A 114 -2.72 3.87 -22.52
CA VAL A 114 -3.06 5.22 -22.05
C VAL A 114 -2.72 5.38 -20.58
N VAL A 115 -2.42 6.61 -20.15
CA VAL A 115 -2.30 6.95 -18.73
C VAL A 115 -3.69 6.83 -18.08
N PRO A 116 -3.87 5.96 -17.05
CA PRO A 116 -5.21 5.76 -16.49
C PRO A 116 -5.61 6.89 -15.55
N ARG A 117 -6.91 7.17 -15.47
CA ARG A 117 -7.49 7.99 -14.41
C ARG A 117 -7.72 7.14 -13.17
N LEU A 118 -7.57 7.76 -12.00
CA LEU A 118 -7.79 7.06 -10.72
C LEU A 118 -9.23 6.57 -10.57
N ASP A 119 -10.22 7.38 -10.94
CA ASP A 119 -11.63 6.99 -10.84
C ASP A 119 -11.98 5.79 -11.73
N GLU A 120 -11.51 5.79 -12.98
CA GLU A 120 -11.73 4.69 -13.92
C GLU A 120 -11.16 3.37 -13.40
N VAL A 121 -9.95 3.42 -12.81
CA VAL A 121 -9.31 2.22 -12.23
C VAL A 121 -10.07 1.73 -10.99
N LEU A 122 -10.48 2.63 -10.11
CA LEU A 122 -11.25 2.26 -8.94
C LEU A 122 -12.61 1.64 -9.29
N ASP A 123 -13.29 2.18 -10.33
CA ASP A 123 -14.57 1.66 -10.79
C ASP A 123 -14.44 0.32 -11.53
N ALA A 124 -13.35 0.11 -12.28
CA ALA A 124 -13.12 -1.14 -13.02
C ALA A 124 -12.89 -2.34 -12.10
N TRP A 125 -12.33 -2.14 -10.92
CA TRP A 125 -12.00 -3.22 -9.97
C TRP A 125 -12.53 -2.92 -8.55
N PRO A 126 -13.86 -2.93 -8.34
CA PRO A 126 -14.46 -2.64 -7.03
C PRO A 126 -14.07 -3.63 -5.92
N GLN A 127 -13.66 -4.86 -6.29
CA GLN A 127 -13.22 -5.91 -5.37
C GLN A 127 -11.74 -5.80 -4.97
N VAL A 128 -10.94 -4.99 -5.68
CA VAL A 128 -9.50 -4.82 -5.42
C VAL A 128 -9.27 -3.77 -4.35
N ARG A 129 -8.30 -4.02 -3.48
CA ARG A 129 -7.79 -3.07 -2.51
C ARG A 129 -6.57 -2.36 -3.09
N PHE A 130 -6.63 -1.03 -3.12
CA PHE A 130 -5.56 -0.23 -3.70
C PHE A 130 -4.69 0.42 -2.61
N ASN A 131 -3.38 0.25 -2.71
CA ASN A 131 -2.39 1.05 -2.00
C ASN A 131 -1.99 2.22 -2.91
N ILE A 132 -2.35 3.44 -2.55
CA ILE A 132 -2.18 4.62 -3.42
C ILE A 132 -1.11 5.54 -2.83
N ASP A 133 0.07 5.61 -3.46
CA ASP A 133 1.09 6.60 -3.12
C ASP A 133 0.79 7.94 -3.79
N VAL A 134 0.41 8.93 -3.00
CA VAL A 134 0.17 10.29 -3.48
C VAL A 134 1.52 11.00 -3.59
N LYS A 135 1.99 11.20 -4.83
CA LYS A 135 3.36 11.65 -5.15
C LYS A 135 3.60 13.14 -4.96
N ALA A 136 2.58 13.97 -5.16
CA ALA A 136 2.69 15.43 -5.13
C ALA A 136 1.58 16.08 -4.29
N ASP A 137 1.83 17.28 -3.78
CA ASP A 137 0.87 18.00 -2.94
C ASP A 137 -0.41 18.39 -3.70
N GLY A 138 -0.29 18.68 -5.01
CA GLY A 138 -1.43 18.92 -5.89
C GLY A 138 -2.37 17.72 -6.03
N GLY A 139 -1.88 16.49 -5.82
CA GLY A 139 -2.68 15.27 -5.86
C GLY A 139 -3.54 15.02 -4.62
N VAL A 140 -3.29 15.70 -3.49
CA VAL A 140 -3.93 15.40 -2.20
C VAL A 140 -5.44 15.59 -2.24
N ALA A 141 -5.92 16.80 -2.54
CA ALA A 141 -7.35 17.09 -2.55
C ALA A 141 -8.10 16.35 -3.67
N PRO A 142 -7.58 16.31 -4.93
CA PRO A 142 -8.23 15.55 -6.01
C PRO A 142 -8.36 14.06 -5.70
N THR A 143 -7.33 13.42 -5.11
CA THR A 143 -7.39 12.02 -4.71
C THR A 143 -8.52 11.79 -3.70
N VAL A 144 -8.57 12.58 -2.62
CA VAL A 144 -9.60 12.43 -1.59
C VAL A 144 -11.01 12.66 -2.16
N ALA A 145 -11.19 13.68 -3.01
CA ALA A 145 -12.46 13.94 -3.68
C ALA A 145 -12.91 12.74 -4.56
N THR A 146 -11.96 12.14 -5.28
CA THR A 146 -12.22 10.94 -6.08
C THR A 146 -12.63 9.75 -5.21
N LEU A 147 -11.90 9.45 -4.12
CA LEU A 147 -12.24 8.36 -3.21
C LEU A 147 -13.65 8.53 -2.62
N THR A 148 -14.01 9.76 -2.26
CA THR A 148 -15.36 10.06 -1.75
C THR A 148 -16.42 9.86 -2.79
N ARG A 149 -16.21 10.34 -4.03
CA ARG A 149 -17.16 10.24 -5.13
C ARG A 149 -17.43 8.79 -5.57
N VAL A 150 -16.37 7.95 -5.62
CA VAL A 150 -16.51 6.54 -6.02
C VAL A 150 -16.75 5.60 -4.83
N GLY A 151 -16.83 6.10 -3.61
CA GLY A 151 -17.10 5.28 -2.43
C GLY A 151 -15.99 4.27 -2.10
N ALA A 152 -14.71 4.59 -2.37
CA ALA A 152 -13.60 3.64 -2.26
C ALA A 152 -12.85 3.68 -0.92
N ALA A 153 -13.33 4.44 0.08
CA ALA A 153 -12.61 4.70 1.35
C ALA A 153 -12.19 3.42 2.10
N ASP A 154 -13.05 2.40 2.11
CA ASP A 154 -12.83 1.16 2.88
C ASP A 154 -11.84 0.18 2.22
N ARG A 155 -11.55 0.38 0.94
CA ARG A 155 -10.67 -0.50 0.16
C ARG A 155 -9.39 0.20 -0.34
N VAL A 156 -9.07 1.38 0.24
CA VAL A 156 -7.87 2.14 -0.11
C VAL A 156 -7.02 2.38 1.13
N LEU A 157 -5.71 2.25 0.95
CA LEU A 157 -4.70 2.76 1.86
C LEU A 157 -3.96 3.89 1.15
N LEU A 158 -3.91 5.06 1.79
CA LEU A 158 -3.16 6.20 1.28
C LEU A 158 -1.73 6.19 1.83
N ALA A 159 -0.77 6.17 0.93
CA ALA A 159 0.65 6.22 1.20
C ALA A 159 1.25 7.54 0.73
N SER A 160 2.37 7.92 1.29
CA SER A 160 3.27 8.93 0.78
C SER A 160 4.59 8.92 1.55
N PHE A 161 5.69 9.26 0.87
CA PHE A 161 6.97 9.50 1.52
C PHE A 161 6.96 10.75 2.40
N SER A 162 6.06 11.71 2.13
CA SER A 162 5.93 12.97 2.86
C SER A 162 4.99 12.83 4.06
N ASP A 163 5.53 12.97 5.28
CA ASP A 163 4.72 12.99 6.50
C ASP A 163 3.72 14.17 6.52
N ALA A 164 4.08 15.31 5.94
CA ALA A 164 3.20 16.47 5.83
C ALA A 164 2.01 16.17 4.90
N ARG A 165 2.26 15.50 3.78
CA ARG A 165 1.21 15.09 2.84
C ARG A 165 0.28 14.07 3.48
N LEU A 166 0.81 13.08 4.19
CA LEU A 166 -0.01 12.14 4.96
C LEU A 166 -0.84 12.82 6.05
N ALA A 167 -0.32 13.84 6.72
CA ALA A 167 -1.09 14.61 7.69
C ALA A 167 -2.29 15.32 7.03
N ARG A 168 -2.10 15.91 5.85
CA ARG A 168 -3.18 16.54 5.06
C ARG A 168 -4.20 15.51 4.58
N LEU A 169 -3.76 14.35 4.06
CA LEU A 169 -4.64 13.25 3.65
C LEU A 169 -5.52 12.79 4.82
N ARG A 170 -4.93 12.58 6.01
CA ARG A 170 -5.67 12.20 7.22
C ARG A 170 -6.67 13.27 7.64
N ALA A 171 -6.30 14.54 7.56
CA ALA A 171 -7.20 15.65 7.92
C ALA A 171 -8.41 15.69 6.96
N LEU A 172 -8.19 15.61 5.64
CA LEU A 172 -9.25 15.65 4.64
C LEU A 172 -10.16 14.42 4.66
N THR A 173 -9.63 13.27 5.04
CA THR A 173 -10.42 12.02 5.19
C THR A 173 -10.99 11.86 6.59
N GLU A 174 -10.76 12.81 7.51
CA GLU A 174 -11.14 12.72 8.94
C GLU A 174 -10.66 11.42 9.60
N GLY A 175 -9.52 10.88 9.11
CA GLY A 175 -8.96 9.62 9.57
C GLY A 175 -9.76 8.37 9.20
N ARG A 176 -10.75 8.46 8.30
CA ARG A 176 -11.59 7.32 7.87
C ARG A 176 -10.88 6.39 6.89
N VAL A 177 -9.94 6.90 6.11
CA VAL A 177 -9.16 6.10 5.16
C VAL A 177 -7.88 5.60 5.83
N ALA A 178 -7.53 4.34 5.61
CA ALA A 178 -6.28 3.76 6.08
C ALA A 178 -5.06 4.51 5.51
N THR A 179 -4.00 4.63 6.30
CA THR A 179 -2.77 5.29 5.86
C THR A 179 -1.53 4.50 6.30
N SER A 180 -0.43 4.69 5.57
CA SER A 180 0.91 4.27 5.99
C SER A 180 1.63 5.37 6.79
N LEU A 181 2.93 5.16 7.05
CA LEU A 181 3.85 6.15 7.61
C LEU A 181 4.71 6.76 6.51
N GLY A 182 5.03 8.05 6.64
CA GLY A 182 6.05 8.73 5.85
C GLY A 182 7.47 8.46 6.37
N MET A 183 8.47 9.01 5.71
CA MET A 183 9.88 8.73 6.02
C MET A 183 10.27 9.04 7.46
N ARG A 184 9.85 10.20 8.02
CA ARG A 184 10.13 10.57 9.42
C ARG A 184 9.40 9.65 10.39
N GLY A 185 8.16 9.27 10.05
CA GLY A 185 7.36 8.31 10.81
C GLY A 185 8.06 6.94 10.91
N VAL A 186 8.56 6.41 9.78
CA VAL A 186 9.32 5.15 9.72
C VAL A 186 10.62 5.25 10.50
N ALA A 187 11.39 6.35 10.36
CA ALA A 187 12.64 6.53 11.11
C ALA A 187 12.38 6.55 12.64
N ARG A 188 11.34 7.25 13.09
CA ARG A 188 10.94 7.27 14.51
C ARG A 188 10.51 5.88 14.99
N LEU A 189 9.74 5.15 14.16
CA LEU A 189 9.31 3.78 14.44
C LEU A 189 10.53 2.85 14.60
N ARG A 190 11.49 2.93 13.66
CA ARG A 190 12.72 2.14 13.72
C ARG A 190 13.53 2.44 14.98
N LEU A 191 13.76 3.71 15.31
CA LEU A 191 14.46 4.11 16.53
C LEU A 191 13.73 3.63 17.80
N ALA A 192 12.41 3.80 17.85
CA ALA A 192 11.61 3.32 18.98
C ALA A 192 11.68 1.79 19.14
N SER A 193 11.73 1.04 18.03
CA SER A 193 11.89 -0.41 18.06
C SER A 193 13.21 -0.86 18.70
N LEU A 194 14.29 -0.08 18.54
CA LEU A 194 15.59 -0.39 19.14
C LEU A 194 15.60 -0.21 20.67
N HIS A 195 14.73 0.64 21.19
CA HIS A 195 14.69 0.98 22.62
C HIS A 195 13.44 0.49 23.34
N GLY A 196 12.48 -0.12 22.62
CA GLY A 196 11.20 -0.58 23.17
C GLY A 196 10.30 0.55 23.67
N ARG A 197 10.57 1.81 23.27
CA ARG A 197 9.81 2.98 23.73
C ARG A 197 8.40 2.99 23.12
N PRO A 198 7.35 3.32 23.88
CA PRO A 198 6.01 3.44 23.34
C PRO A 198 5.95 4.58 22.31
N LEU A 199 5.26 4.36 21.21
CA LEU A 199 5.01 5.34 20.17
C LEU A 199 3.50 5.48 19.96
N ARG A 200 3.00 6.72 20.00
CA ARG A 200 1.61 7.01 19.68
C ARG A 200 1.51 7.37 18.20
N LEU A 201 0.59 6.70 17.51
CA LEU A 201 0.32 6.91 16.09
C LEU A 201 -1.15 7.31 15.90
N PRO A 202 -1.47 8.06 14.83
CA PRO A 202 -2.86 8.31 14.46
C PRO A 202 -3.61 6.99 14.24
N PRO A 203 -4.89 6.88 14.62
CA PRO A 203 -5.66 5.63 14.50
C PRO A 203 -5.78 5.09 13.07
N SER A 204 -5.72 5.97 12.07
CA SER A 204 -5.75 5.58 10.65
C SER A 204 -4.44 5.01 10.12
N VAL A 205 -3.35 5.08 10.89
CA VAL A 205 -2.08 4.43 10.52
C VAL A 205 -2.20 2.95 10.82
N VAL A 206 -2.19 2.12 9.77
CA VAL A 206 -2.43 0.67 9.89
C VAL A 206 -1.22 -0.15 9.44
N ALA A 207 -0.29 0.44 8.70
CA ALA A 207 0.88 -0.27 8.21
C ALA A 207 2.15 0.61 8.20
N ALA A 208 3.29 -0.06 8.40
CA ALA A 208 4.62 0.45 8.08
C ALA A 208 5.04 -0.14 6.73
N GLN A 209 5.16 0.70 5.71
CA GLN A 209 5.59 0.30 4.37
C GLN A 209 7.03 0.74 4.19
N VAL A 210 7.95 -0.21 4.10
CA VAL A 210 9.38 0.04 4.25
C VAL A 210 10.23 -0.77 3.27
N PRO A 211 11.40 -0.23 2.84
CA PRO A 211 12.38 -1.05 2.16
C PRO A 211 13.04 -2.02 3.17
N PRO A 212 13.60 -3.15 2.72
CA PRO A 212 14.31 -4.08 3.60
C PRO A 212 15.54 -3.44 4.24
N ARG A 213 16.15 -2.48 3.56
CA ARG A 213 17.32 -1.71 3.98
C ARG A 213 17.22 -0.26 3.51
N TYR A 214 17.84 0.65 4.26
CA TYR A 214 18.09 2.02 3.81
C TYR A 214 19.61 2.22 3.71
N GLY A 215 20.13 2.20 2.49
CA GLY A 215 21.56 2.06 2.24
C GLY A 215 22.11 0.78 2.90
N ARG A 216 23.08 0.92 3.81
CA ARG A 216 23.66 -0.22 4.55
C ARG A 216 22.87 -0.60 5.81
N VAL A 217 21.94 0.21 6.24
CA VAL A 217 21.21 0.01 7.50
C VAL A 217 20.03 -0.95 7.27
N PRO A 218 19.95 -2.09 7.96
CA PRO A 218 18.77 -2.94 7.90
C PRO A 218 17.58 -2.24 8.56
N VAL A 219 16.45 -2.15 7.86
CA VAL A 219 15.21 -1.61 8.39
C VAL A 219 14.34 -2.71 8.95
N VAL A 220 14.23 -3.83 8.23
CA VAL A 220 13.37 -4.96 8.57
C VAL A 220 14.19 -6.07 9.22
N ASP A 221 14.00 -6.24 10.53
CA ASP A 221 14.44 -7.38 11.31
C ASP A 221 13.29 -7.87 12.22
N ARG A 222 13.39 -9.05 12.84
CA ARG A 222 12.35 -9.59 13.73
C ARG A 222 11.94 -8.59 14.80
N ARG A 223 12.91 -7.89 15.41
CA ARG A 223 12.65 -6.91 16.46
C ARG A 223 11.77 -5.76 15.97
N PHE A 224 12.02 -5.28 14.74
CA PHE A 224 11.19 -4.24 14.12
C PHE A 224 9.77 -4.74 13.86
N VAL A 225 9.64 -5.94 13.28
CA VAL A 225 8.35 -6.57 12.99
C VAL A 225 7.55 -6.76 14.28
N ASP A 226 8.14 -7.39 15.31
CA ASP A 226 7.50 -7.59 16.61
C ASP A 226 7.08 -6.27 17.27
N TYR A 227 7.90 -5.22 17.10
CA TYR A 227 7.56 -3.91 17.62
C TYR A 227 6.36 -3.29 16.89
N CYS A 228 6.30 -3.38 15.57
CA CYS A 228 5.16 -2.93 14.77
C CYS A 228 3.88 -3.68 15.18
N HIS A 229 3.95 -5.00 15.32
CA HIS A 229 2.82 -5.84 15.74
C HIS A 229 2.30 -5.44 17.12
N ARG A 230 3.18 -5.12 18.09
CA ARG A 230 2.74 -4.60 19.41
C ARG A 230 1.99 -3.27 19.32
N LEU A 231 2.28 -2.45 18.30
CA LEU A 231 1.56 -1.20 18.03
C LEU A 231 0.29 -1.43 17.19
N GLY A 232 0.04 -2.66 16.73
CA GLY A 232 -1.08 -2.99 15.85
C GLY A 232 -0.87 -2.59 14.40
N LEU A 233 0.37 -2.45 13.97
CA LEU A 233 0.73 -2.16 12.58
C LEU A 233 1.11 -3.45 11.84
N GLN A 234 0.68 -3.57 10.60
CA GLN A 234 1.29 -4.49 9.64
C GLN A 234 2.61 -3.93 9.10
N VAL A 235 3.52 -4.83 8.70
CA VAL A 235 4.77 -4.48 8.02
C VAL A 235 4.70 -4.97 6.59
N HIS A 236 4.69 -4.02 5.64
CA HIS A 236 4.73 -4.32 4.21
C HIS A 236 6.09 -3.90 3.65
N VAL A 237 6.71 -4.79 2.88
CA VAL A 237 8.09 -4.56 2.37
C VAL A 237 8.09 -4.43 0.85
N TRP A 238 8.76 -3.39 0.35
CA TRP A 238 8.85 -3.01 -1.07
C TRP A 238 10.30 -2.71 -1.48
N THR A 239 10.71 -2.78 -2.72
CA THR A 239 10.16 -3.65 -3.76
C THR A 239 10.99 -4.92 -3.74
N ILE A 240 10.37 -6.09 -3.70
CA ILE A 240 11.05 -7.37 -3.49
C ILE A 240 10.70 -8.29 -4.66
N ASP A 241 11.71 -8.65 -5.44
CA ASP A 241 11.52 -9.36 -6.69
C ASP A 241 12.15 -10.77 -6.69
N GLU A 242 13.08 -11.01 -5.75
CA GLU A 242 13.79 -12.28 -5.64
C GLU A 242 13.10 -13.25 -4.66
N ALA A 243 12.86 -14.49 -5.09
CA ALA A 243 12.14 -15.50 -4.29
C ALA A 243 12.81 -15.78 -2.93
N ASP A 244 14.13 -15.89 -2.88
CA ASP A 244 14.86 -16.14 -1.64
C ASP A 244 14.68 -14.99 -0.63
N GLN A 245 14.65 -13.74 -1.11
CA GLN A 245 14.40 -12.58 -0.27
C GLN A 245 12.95 -12.56 0.23
N MET A 246 11.99 -12.97 -0.60
CA MET A 246 10.59 -13.12 -0.19
C MET A 246 10.48 -14.14 0.95
N HIS A 247 11.09 -15.31 0.80
CA HIS A 247 11.11 -16.35 1.84
C HIS A 247 11.71 -15.84 3.15
N ASP A 248 12.87 -15.20 3.11
CA ASP A 248 13.57 -14.65 4.28
C ASP A 248 12.71 -13.59 5.02
N LEU A 249 12.04 -12.70 4.28
CA LEU A 249 11.16 -11.69 4.86
C LEU A 249 9.91 -12.31 5.51
N LEU A 250 9.29 -13.30 4.86
CA LEU A 250 8.15 -14.04 5.42
C LEU A 250 8.56 -14.78 6.70
N ASP A 251 9.76 -15.35 6.76
CA ASP A 251 10.29 -16.01 7.95
C ASP A 251 10.60 -15.03 9.09
N ARG A 252 10.81 -13.74 8.78
CA ARG A 252 10.90 -12.67 9.77
C ARG A 252 9.53 -12.22 10.29
N GLY A 253 8.44 -12.67 9.66
CA GLY A 253 7.07 -12.38 10.07
C GLY A 253 6.48 -11.10 9.47
N VAL A 254 6.96 -10.65 8.29
CA VAL A 254 6.33 -9.52 7.60
C VAL A 254 4.92 -9.88 7.14
N ASP A 255 4.04 -8.88 7.12
CA ASP A 255 2.61 -9.07 6.83
C ASP A 255 2.27 -8.83 5.36
N GLY A 256 3.21 -8.35 4.56
CA GLY A 256 2.98 -8.16 3.13
C GLY A 256 4.26 -7.88 2.33
N ILE A 257 4.24 -8.30 1.08
CA ILE A 257 5.33 -8.07 0.12
C ILE A 257 4.76 -7.37 -1.11
N MET A 258 5.43 -6.30 -1.55
CA MET A 258 5.17 -5.59 -2.81
C MET A 258 6.25 -5.96 -3.81
N THR A 259 5.84 -6.39 -5.01
CA THR A 259 6.75 -6.89 -6.04
C THR A 259 6.38 -6.40 -7.44
N ASP A 260 7.37 -6.22 -8.28
CA ASP A 260 7.22 -6.08 -9.73
C ASP A 260 7.01 -7.45 -10.42
N HIS A 261 7.53 -8.53 -9.80
CA HIS A 261 7.48 -9.90 -10.33
C HIS A 261 6.29 -10.70 -9.75
N VAL A 262 5.08 -10.34 -10.16
CA VAL A 262 3.82 -10.92 -9.63
C VAL A 262 3.74 -12.46 -9.75
N GLY A 263 4.33 -13.05 -10.79
CA GLY A 263 4.41 -14.50 -10.95
C GLY A 263 5.26 -15.16 -9.85
N VAL A 264 6.42 -14.58 -9.55
CA VAL A 264 7.36 -15.08 -8.54
C VAL A 264 6.72 -15.04 -7.14
N LEU A 265 6.14 -13.91 -6.76
CA LEU A 265 5.52 -13.77 -5.43
C LEU A 265 4.33 -14.73 -5.27
N ARG A 266 3.49 -14.89 -6.32
CA ARG A 266 2.41 -15.88 -6.30
C ARG A 266 2.95 -17.28 -6.03
N ASP A 267 4.02 -17.69 -6.71
CA ASP A 267 4.55 -19.05 -6.60
C ASP A 267 5.22 -19.29 -5.23
N VAL A 268 5.90 -18.28 -4.67
CA VAL A 268 6.40 -18.29 -3.28
C VAL A 268 5.22 -18.45 -2.30
N TYR A 269 4.15 -17.69 -2.47
CA TYR A 269 2.99 -17.77 -1.56
C TYR A 269 2.27 -19.10 -1.68
N ARG A 270 2.16 -19.68 -2.89
CA ARG A 270 1.61 -21.03 -3.12
C ARG A 270 2.42 -22.10 -2.41
N SER A 271 3.75 -22.07 -2.55
CA SER A 271 4.64 -23.04 -1.90
C SER A 271 4.55 -23.02 -0.37
N ARG A 272 4.12 -21.88 0.20
CA ARG A 272 3.94 -21.70 1.65
C ARG A 272 2.49 -21.86 2.12
N GLY A 273 1.56 -22.19 1.23
CA GLY A 273 0.15 -22.33 1.56
C GLY A 273 -0.59 -21.02 1.87
N HIS A 274 -0.04 -19.87 1.44
CA HIS A 274 -0.62 -18.55 1.65
C HIS A 274 -1.44 -18.02 0.47
N TRP A 275 -1.39 -18.70 -0.68
CA TRP A 275 -2.15 -18.30 -1.86
C TRP A 275 -3.42 -19.13 -1.98
N THR A 276 -4.58 -18.51 -1.78
CA THR A 276 -5.89 -19.08 -2.08
C THR A 276 -6.40 -18.42 -3.35
N ALA A 277 -6.58 -19.22 -4.40
CA ALA A 277 -7.17 -18.78 -5.68
C ALA A 277 -8.66 -18.41 -5.50
#